data_770abe21f6983473ffbb542e93dbce1b
#
_entry.id   770abe21f6983473ffbb542e93dbce1b
#
_cell.length_a   1.000
_cell.length_b   1.000
_cell.length_c   1.000
_cell.angle_alpha   90.00
_cell.angle_beta   90.00
_cell.angle_gamma   90.00
#
_symmetry.space_group_name_H-M   'P 1'
#
loop_
_entity.id
_entity.type
_entity.pdbx_description
1 polymer ?
#
loop_
_entity_poly.entity_id
_entity_poly.type
_entity_poly.pdbx_seq_one_letter_code
_entity_poly.pdbx_strand_id
1 'polypeptide(L)'
;MIKLISDNDVFEVLKLMNKSTEQNNYSFERNESKWISFLLNAIQEQNKNNPHYLIIGDYIDNKLKGFLLANSFVGHYNNNVIMDVKDCIIDIDNQNAYTVIRLYNYMMDHIRKHGGKRWRADSIRAHEDTLKYAKLLQLKYNADLYYSAHGTIGE
;
A
#
# COMPACT_ATOMS: atom_id res chain seq x y z
N MET A 1 11.03 -7.36 10.04
CA MET A 1 11.84 -6.11 9.93
C MET A 1 11.37 -5.31 8.75
N ILE A 2 11.03 -4.02 8.96
CA ILE A 2 10.65 -3.15 7.84
C ILE A 2 11.90 -2.57 7.18
N LYS A 3 11.94 -2.60 5.85
CA LYS A 3 12.97 -1.96 5.04
C LYS A 3 12.41 -1.47 3.70
N LEU A 4 13.10 -0.53 3.07
CA LEU A 4 12.79 -0.06 1.74
C LEU A 4 12.92 -1.22 0.74
N ILE A 5 11.98 -1.31 -0.19
CA ILE A 5 12.03 -2.25 -1.30
C ILE A 5 12.99 -1.70 -2.36
N SER A 6 13.82 -2.58 -2.89
CA SER A 6 14.80 -2.30 -3.93
C SER A 6 14.46 -3.03 -5.24
N ASP A 7 15.22 -2.75 -6.29
CA ASP A 7 15.08 -3.45 -7.57
C ASP A 7 15.22 -4.98 -7.44
N ASN A 8 16.01 -5.44 -6.48
CA ASN A 8 16.20 -6.88 -6.22
C ASN A 8 14.98 -7.56 -5.62
N ASP A 9 14.09 -6.79 -5.01
CA ASP A 9 12.90 -7.30 -4.33
C ASP A 9 11.66 -7.36 -5.27
N VAL A 10 11.75 -6.80 -6.48
CA VAL A 10 10.60 -6.65 -7.42
C VAL A 10 9.92 -7.99 -7.69
N PHE A 11 10.69 -9.06 -7.88
CA PHE A 11 10.13 -10.38 -8.14
C PHE A 11 9.30 -10.92 -6.96
N GLU A 12 9.77 -10.73 -5.73
CA GLU A 12 9.04 -11.16 -4.52
C GLU A 12 7.76 -10.32 -4.31
N VAL A 13 7.82 -9.03 -4.63
CA VAL A 13 6.65 -8.14 -4.59
C VAL A 13 5.59 -8.61 -5.61
N LEU A 14 6.00 -8.90 -6.85
CA LEU A 14 5.10 -9.42 -7.89
C LEU A 14 4.47 -10.75 -7.50
N LYS A 15 5.27 -11.66 -6.95
CA LYS A 15 4.79 -12.97 -6.48
C LYS A 15 3.73 -12.82 -5.39
N LEU A 16 3.99 -11.95 -4.41
CA LEU A 16 3.03 -11.69 -3.33
C LEU A 16 1.73 -11.08 -3.86
N MET A 17 1.85 -10.17 -4.82
CA MET A 17 0.74 -9.50 -5.46
C MET A 17 -0.12 -10.45 -6.28
N ASN A 18 0.50 -11.33 -7.09
CA ASN A 18 -0.22 -12.32 -7.89
C ASN A 18 -0.96 -13.32 -6.99
N LYS A 19 -0.30 -13.80 -5.94
CA LYS A 19 -0.94 -14.66 -4.93
C LYS A 19 -2.17 -14.00 -4.30
N SER A 20 -2.09 -12.75 -3.92
CA SER A 20 -3.22 -11.99 -3.37
C SER A 20 -4.35 -11.82 -4.39
N THR A 21 -4.03 -11.58 -5.66
CA THR A 21 -5.02 -11.42 -6.73
C THR A 21 -5.78 -12.72 -7.00
N GLU A 22 -5.09 -13.84 -7.09
CA GLU A 22 -5.69 -15.16 -7.30
C GLU A 22 -6.66 -15.55 -6.18
N GLN A 23 -6.30 -15.25 -4.95
CA GLN A 23 -7.10 -15.60 -3.78
C GLN A 23 -8.32 -14.70 -3.58
N ASN A 24 -8.26 -13.47 -4.04
CA ASN A 24 -9.30 -12.47 -3.81
C ASN A 24 -10.29 -12.33 -4.95
N ASN A 25 -10.20 -13.15 -6.01
CA ASN A 25 -11.08 -13.07 -7.18
C ASN A 25 -11.28 -11.62 -7.68
N TYR A 26 -10.20 -10.85 -7.75
CA TYR A 26 -10.28 -9.52 -8.33
C TYR A 26 -10.66 -9.62 -9.80
N SER A 27 -11.89 -9.22 -10.11
CA SER A 27 -12.45 -9.22 -11.47
C SER A 27 -11.88 -8.12 -12.37
N PHE A 28 -10.96 -7.29 -11.84
CA PHE A 28 -10.32 -6.25 -12.63
C PHE A 28 -9.16 -6.83 -13.41
N GLU A 29 -9.21 -6.68 -14.72
CA GLU A 29 -8.08 -6.95 -15.58
C GLU A 29 -6.91 -6.06 -15.16
N ARG A 30 -5.93 -6.67 -14.51
CA ARG A 30 -4.71 -5.97 -14.10
C ARG A 30 -3.78 -5.88 -15.30
N ASN A 31 -3.48 -4.67 -15.70
CA ASN A 31 -2.40 -4.46 -16.66
C ASN A 31 -1.06 -4.59 -15.92
N GLU A 32 -0.52 -5.81 -15.90
CA GLU A 32 0.71 -6.15 -15.17
C GLU A 32 1.90 -5.29 -15.61
N SER A 33 2.06 -5.04 -16.90
CA SER A 33 3.18 -4.21 -17.40
C SER A 33 3.09 -2.75 -16.93
N LYS A 34 1.89 -2.17 -16.86
CA LYS A 34 1.71 -0.83 -16.30
C LYS A 34 2.02 -0.80 -14.82
N TRP A 35 1.60 -1.84 -14.08
CA TRP A 35 1.87 -1.91 -12.65
C TRP A 35 3.36 -2.09 -12.35
N ILE A 36 4.05 -2.95 -13.09
CA ILE A 36 5.52 -3.12 -13.00
C ILE A 36 6.22 -1.79 -13.28
N SER A 37 5.82 -1.09 -14.35
CA SER A 37 6.39 0.22 -14.67
C SER A 37 6.19 1.23 -13.55
N PHE A 38 5.01 1.24 -12.93
CA PHE A 38 4.73 2.09 -11.79
C PHE A 38 5.58 1.73 -10.56
N LEU A 39 5.72 0.43 -10.25
CA LEU A 39 6.56 -0.07 -9.17
C LEU A 39 8.02 0.34 -9.36
N LEU A 40 8.58 0.10 -10.54
CA LEU A 40 9.97 0.46 -10.84
C LEU A 40 10.20 1.97 -10.76
N ASN A 41 9.27 2.78 -11.27
CA ASN A 41 9.34 4.23 -11.12
C ASN A 41 9.31 4.65 -9.64
N ALA A 42 8.44 4.05 -8.83
CA ALA A 42 8.38 4.34 -7.40
C ALA A 42 9.69 4.01 -6.69
N ILE A 43 10.32 2.87 -7.01
CA ILE A 43 11.64 2.49 -6.47
C ILE A 43 12.70 3.49 -6.90
N GLN A 44 12.74 3.90 -8.17
CA GLN A 44 13.71 4.86 -8.68
C GLN A 44 13.57 6.22 -7.99
N GLU A 45 12.35 6.72 -7.84
CA GLU A 45 12.09 7.98 -7.15
C GLU A 45 12.46 7.90 -5.65
N GLN A 46 12.14 6.78 -4.99
CA GLN A 46 12.56 6.53 -3.62
C GLN A 46 14.08 6.53 -3.48
N ASN A 47 14.81 5.90 -4.42
CA ASN A 47 16.27 5.86 -4.43
C ASN A 47 16.92 7.25 -4.62
N LYS A 48 16.20 8.20 -5.23
CA LYS A 48 16.59 9.62 -5.30
C LYS A 48 16.27 10.38 -4.01
N ASN A 49 15.82 9.71 -2.95
CA ASN A 49 15.33 10.31 -1.71
C ASN A 49 14.12 11.24 -1.93
N ASN A 50 13.29 10.96 -2.93
CA ASN A 50 12.07 11.70 -3.15
C ASN A 50 11.04 11.34 -2.07
N PRO A 51 10.68 12.26 -1.13
CA PRO A 51 9.79 11.95 -0.01
C PRO A 51 8.34 11.68 -0.44
N HIS A 52 8.02 11.95 -1.71
CA HIS A 52 6.69 11.72 -2.27
C HIS A 52 6.46 10.26 -2.69
N TYR A 53 7.46 9.42 -2.62
CA TYR A 53 7.36 7.99 -2.92
C TYR A 53 7.86 7.16 -1.76
N LEU A 54 7.09 6.14 -1.42
CA LEU A 54 7.43 5.20 -0.36
C LEU A 54 7.02 3.80 -0.77
N ILE A 55 7.99 2.91 -0.87
CA ILE A 55 7.73 1.49 -1.01
C ILE A 55 8.55 0.71 0.01
N ILE A 56 7.85 0.00 0.89
CA ILE A 56 8.43 -0.72 2.02
C ILE A 56 7.92 -2.15 2.09
N GLY A 57 8.77 -3.03 2.56
CA GLY A 57 8.44 -4.42 2.81
C GLY A 57 8.65 -4.82 4.27
N ASP A 58 7.78 -5.68 4.77
CA ASP A 58 7.96 -6.36 6.05
C ASP A 58 8.55 -7.75 5.82
N TYR A 59 9.75 -7.94 6.32
CA TYR A 59 10.50 -9.19 6.18
C TYR A 59 10.56 -9.94 7.51
N ILE A 60 10.18 -11.22 7.47
CA ILE A 60 10.30 -12.17 8.58
C ILE A 60 11.14 -13.34 8.04
N ASP A 61 12.20 -13.69 8.72
CA ASP A 61 13.16 -14.74 8.31
C ASP A 61 13.65 -14.54 6.86
N ASN A 62 13.99 -13.30 6.52
CA ASN A 62 14.40 -12.86 5.19
C ASN A 62 13.38 -13.07 4.05
N LYS A 63 12.12 -13.38 4.39
CA LYS A 63 11.04 -13.52 3.41
C LYS A 63 10.12 -12.32 3.48
N LEU A 64 9.75 -11.78 2.33
CA LEU A 64 8.76 -10.71 2.24
C LEU A 64 7.39 -11.24 2.68
N LYS A 65 6.81 -10.64 3.72
CA LYS A 65 5.52 -11.03 4.31
C LYS A 65 4.41 -10.02 4.06
N GLY A 66 4.77 -8.87 3.57
CA GLY A 66 3.85 -7.85 3.15
C GLY A 66 4.60 -6.64 2.63
N PHE A 67 3.93 -5.84 1.83
CA PHE A 67 4.47 -4.57 1.36
C PHE A 67 3.41 -3.47 1.36
N LEU A 68 3.88 -2.24 1.39
CA LEU A 68 3.07 -1.04 1.25
C LEU A 68 3.72 -0.16 0.19
N LEU A 69 2.92 0.25 -0.79
CA LEU A 69 3.28 1.20 -1.82
C LEU A 69 2.41 2.44 -1.67
N ALA A 70 3.04 3.59 -1.53
CA ALA A 70 2.36 4.87 -1.41
C ALA A 70 3.07 5.95 -2.21
N ASN A 71 2.29 6.90 -2.71
CA ASN A 71 2.82 8.14 -3.23
C ASN A 71 1.98 9.32 -2.75
N SER A 72 2.59 10.49 -2.60
CA SER A 72 1.84 11.66 -2.16
C SER A 72 1.33 12.50 -3.32
N PHE A 73 0.23 13.18 -3.08
CA PHE A 73 -0.33 14.18 -3.97
C PHE A 73 -0.77 15.42 -3.18
N VAL A 74 -0.96 16.53 -3.89
CA VAL A 74 -1.49 17.77 -3.28
C VAL A 74 -3.01 17.76 -3.42
N GLY A 75 -3.70 17.93 -2.30
CA GLY A 75 -5.16 17.98 -2.28
C GLY A 75 -5.71 19.18 -3.03
N HIS A 76 -6.72 18.98 -3.87
CA HIS A 76 -7.29 20.03 -4.73
C HIS A 76 -7.89 21.21 -3.96
N TYR A 77 -8.34 20.98 -2.72
CA TYR A 77 -9.09 22.00 -1.96
C TYR A 77 -8.28 22.76 -0.91
N ASN A 78 -7.11 22.25 -0.52
CA ASN A 78 -6.42 22.79 0.64
C ASN A 78 -4.89 22.79 0.56
N ASN A 79 -4.30 22.50 -0.60
CA ASN A 79 -2.85 22.40 -0.83
C ASN A 79 -2.09 21.50 0.18
N ASN A 80 -2.79 20.64 0.92
CA ASN A 80 -2.14 19.71 1.82
C ASN A 80 -1.53 18.54 1.04
N VAL A 81 -0.33 18.17 1.43
CA VAL A 81 0.30 16.94 0.94
C VAL A 81 -0.35 15.76 1.66
N ILE A 82 -0.90 14.84 0.88
CA ILE A 82 -1.58 13.63 1.35
C ILE A 82 -0.79 12.43 0.84
N MET A 83 -0.35 11.56 1.75
CA MET A 83 0.23 10.27 1.37
C MET A 83 -0.90 9.31 1.03
N ASP A 84 -0.90 8.81 -0.18
CA ASP A 84 -1.94 7.93 -0.74
C ASP A 84 -1.39 6.51 -0.87
N VAL A 85 -1.93 5.60 -0.07
CA VAL A 85 -1.57 4.18 -0.13
C VAL A 85 -2.24 3.57 -1.35
N LYS A 86 -1.43 3.18 -2.30
CA LYS A 86 -1.87 2.53 -3.55
C LYS A 86 -2.08 1.04 -3.39
N ASP A 87 -1.15 0.40 -2.68
CA ASP A 87 -1.22 -1.02 -2.37
C ASP A 87 -0.71 -1.26 -0.95
N CYS A 88 -1.42 -2.09 -0.21
CA CYS A 88 -0.95 -2.70 1.03
C CYS A 88 -1.35 -4.16 0.99
N ILE A 89 -0.41 -5.02 0.65
CA ILE A 89 -0.64 -6.45 0.45
C ILE A 89 0.14 -7.23 1.49
N ILE A 90 -0.55 -8.16 2.11
CA ILE A 90 0.00 -9.05 3.14
C ILE A 90 -0.03 -10.49 2.61
N ASP A 91 1.01 -11.24 2.88
CA ASP A 91 1.04 -12.68 2.59
C ASP A 91 -0.08 -13.38 3.38
N ILE A 92 -1.03 -13.95 2.67
CA ILE A 92 -2.23 -14.55 3.27
C ILE A 92 -1.90 -15.72 4.18
N ASP A 93 -0.83 -16.46 3.89
CA ASP A 93 -0.38 -17.56 4.76
C ASP A 93 0.19 -17.05 6.10
N ASN A 94 0.44 -15.74 6.16
CA ASN A 94 0.99 -15.08 7.33
C ASN A 94 0.00 -14.09 7.95
N GLN A 95 -1.30 -14.30 7.87
CA GLN A 95 -2.40 -13.40 8.31
C GLN A 95 -2.12 -12.65 9.63
N ASN A 96 -1.02 -11.91 9.65
CA ASN A 96 -0.54 -11.24 10.83
C ASN A 96 -0.89 -9.75 10.76
N ALA A 97 -1.91 -9.37 11.53
CA ALA A 97 -2.29 -7.98 11.73
C ALA A 97 -1.10 -7.07 12.11
N TYR A 98 -0.06 -7.64 12.76
CA TYR A 98 1.15 -6.92 13.10
C TYR A 98 1.92 -6.44 11.86
N THR A 99 1.90 -7.17 10.75
CA THR A 99 2.54 -6.72 9.50
C THR A 99 1.91 -5.44 8.99
N VAL A 100 0.57 -5.35 8.96
CA VAL A 100 -0.14 -4.11 8.59
C VAL A 100 0.28 -2.97 9.51
N ILE A 101 0.22 -3.18 10.81
CA ILE A 101 0.56 -2.15 11.81
C ILE A 101 2.00 -1.68 11.63
N ARG A 102 2.97 -2.58 11.41
CA ARG A 102 4.38 -2.21 11.20
C ARG A 102 4.58 -1.38 9.94
N LEU A 103 3.95 -1.77 8.83
CA LEU A 103 4.01 -1.03 7.57
C LEU A 103 3.42 0.38 7.73
N TYR A 104 2.25 0.49 8.34
CA TYR A 104 1.62 1.80 8.58
C TYR A 104 2.38 2.65 9.59
N ASN A 105 2.94 2.10 10.66
CA ASN A 105 3.78 2.85 11.58
C ASN A 105 4.98 3.48 10.86
N TYR A 106 5.68 2.70 10.02
CA TYR A 106 6.79 3.21 9.24
C TYR A 106 6.36 4.34 8.29
N MET A 107 5.23 4.16 7.59
CA MET A 107 4.68 5.21 6.72
C MET A 107 4.33 6.48 7.51
N MET A 108 3.71 6.35 8.70
CA MET A 108 3.39 7.50 9.55
C MET A 108 4.63 8.27 9.98
N ASP A 109 5.71 7.55 10.33
CA ASP A 109 6.98 8.17 10.70
C ASP A 109 7.62 8.86 9.50
N HIS A 110 7.55 8.26 8.30
CA HIS A 110 7.98 8.90 7.07
C HIS A 110 7.21 10.20 6.79
N ILE A 111 5.88 10.17 6.90
CA ILE A 111 5.03 11.36 6.72
C ILE A 111 5.44 12.47 7.70
N ARG A 112 5.57 12.16 8.98
CA ARG A 112 5.95 13.13 10.02
C ARG A 112 7.34 13.72 9.76
N LYS A 113 8.30 12.88 9.39
CA LYS A 113 9.68 13.31 9.09
C LYS A 113 9.74 14.32 7.94
N HIS A 114 8.81 14.22 6.98
CA HIS A 114 8.76 15.10 5.81
C HIS A 114 7.68 16.20 5.92
N GLY A 115 7.18 16.47 7.13
CA GLY A 115 6.24 17.57 7.39
C GLY A 115 4.80 17.32 6.92
N GLY A 116 4.49 16.13 6.44
CA GLY A 116 3.13 15.72 6.07
C GLY A 116 2.24 15.50 7.31
N LYS A 117 0.93 15.63 7.12
CA LYS A 117 -0.05 15.51 8.21
C LYS A 117 -1.21 14.57 7.90
N ARG A 118 -1.32 14.12 6.64
CA ARG A 118 -2.48 13.35 6.17
C ARG A 118 -2.06 12.14 5.34
N TRP A 119 -2.88 11.12 5.43
CA TRP A 119 -2.80 9.95 4.59
C TRP A 119 -4.21 9.47 4.23
N ARG A 120 -4.31 8.69 3.18
CA ARG A 120 -5.50 7.91 2.86
C ARG A 120 -5.09 6.54 2.32
N ALA A 121 -5.99 5.60 2.42
CA ALA A 121 -5.88 4.31 1.77
C ALA A 121 -7.27 3.97 1.22
N ASP A 122 -7.34 3.67 -0.07
CA ASP A 122 -8.55 3.17 -0.67
C ASP A 122 -8.66 1.67 -0.37
N SER A 123 -9.76 1.28 0.28
CA SER A 123 -10.08 -0.11 0.49
C SER A 123 -10.93 -0.59 -0.68
N ILE A 124 -10.38 -1.44 -1.53
CA ILE A 124 -11.21 -2.15 -2.50
C ILE A 124 -12.05 -3.15 -1.71
N ARG A 125 -13.36 -2.98 -1.77
CA ARG A 125 -14.36 -3.80 -1.10
C ARG A 125 -14.38 -5.21 -1.70
N ALA A 126 -13.43 -6.04 -1.38
CA ALA A 126 -13.40 -7.39 -1.92
C ALA A 126 -13.54 -8.48 -0.84
N HIS A 127 -13.08 -8.25 0.38
CA HIS A 127 -12.99 -9.31 1.37
C HIS A 127 -13.28 -8.85 2.80
N GLU A 128 -13.83 -9.79 3.61
CA GLU A 128 -13.98 -9.61 5.05
C GLU A 128 -12.66 -9.23 5.74
N ASP A 129 -11.54 -9.76 5.26
CA ASP A 129 -10.21 -9.46 5.79
C ASP A 129 -9.79 -8.01 5.53
N THR A 130 -10.15 -7.44 4.38
CA THR A 130 -9.91 -6.01 4.10
C THR A 130 -10.68 -5.13 5.08
N LEU A 131 -11.91 -5.50 5.42
CA LEU A 131 -12.72 -4.78 6.43
C LEU A 131 -12.11 -4.90 7.83
N LYS A 132 -11.55 -6.05 8.20
CA LYS A 132 -10.83 -6.21 9.47
C LYS A 132 -9.64 -5.28 9.57
N TYR A 133 -8.83 -5.19 8.51
CA TYR A 133 -7.70 -4.26 8.46
C TYR A 133 -8.13 -2.80 8.48
N ALA A 134 -9.18 -2.43 7.76
CA ALA A 134 -9.74 -1.08 7.81
C ALA A 134 -10.21 -0.70 9.22
N LYS A 135 -10.92 -1.59 9.92
CA LYS A 135 -11.33 -1.39 11.32
C LYS A 135 -10.13 -1.29 12.26
N LEU A 136 -9.09 -2.11 12.04
CA LEU A 136 -7.86 -2.04 12.83
C LEU A 136 -7.16 -0.69 12.66
N LEU A 137 -7.06 -0.17 11.43
CA LEU A 137 -6.48 1.14 11.15
C LEU A 137 -7.32 2.27 11.74
N GLN A 138 -8.66 2.16 11.69
CA GLN A 138 -9.57 3.10 12.33
C GLN A 138 -9.31 3.17 13.84
N LEU A 139 -9.29 2.04 14.51
CA LEU A 139 -9.06 1.97 15.95
C LEU A 139 -7.66 2.46 16.37
N LYS A 140 -6.63 2.10 15.60
CA LYS A 140 -5.25 2.42 15.93
C LYS A 140 -4.88 3.86 15.66
N TYR A 141 -5.38 4.44 14.58
CA TYR A 141 -4.96 5.76 14.09
C TYR A 141 -6.07 6.79 14.10
N ASN A 142 -7.23 6.47 14.68
CA ASN A 142 -8.42 7.32 14.69
C ASN A 142 -8.77 7.79 13.25
N ALA A 143 -8.70 6.87 12.30
CA ALA A 143 -8.98 7.15 10.90
C ALA A 143 -10.48 7.15 10.61
N ASP A 144 -10.93 8.07 9.77
CA ASP A 144 -12.27 8.04 9.25
C ASP A 144 -12.37 6.98 8.14
N LEU A 145 -13.44 6.18 8.15
CA LEU A 145 -13.71 5.21 7.09
C LEU A 145 -14.62 5.86 6.04
N TYR A 146 -14.10 5.93 4.80
CA TYR A 146 -14.87 6.35 3.65
C TYR A 146 -15.19 5.13 2.78
N TYR A 147 -16.43 5.07 2.29
CA TYR A 147 -16.84 4.11 1.29
C TYR A 147 -16.74 4.77 -0.08
N SER A 148 -15.94 4.21 -0.97
CA SER A 148 -15.93 4.62 -2.37
C SER A 148 -16.87 3.71 -3.19
N ALA A 149 -17.64 4.32 -4.09
CA ALA A 149 -18.42 3.58 -5.07
C ALA A 149 -17.60 3.39 -6.34
N HIS A 150 -17.48 2.17 -6.80
CA HIS A 150 -16.88 1.82 -8.07
C HIS A 150 -17.94 1.20 -8.97
N GLY A 151 -17.97 1.62 -10.21
CA GLY A 151 -18.88 1.07 -11.22
C GLY A 151 -18.18 1.00 -12.57
N THR A 152 -18.60 0.05 -13.41
CA THR A 152 -18.26 0.04 -14.83
C THR A 152 -19.34 0.77 -15.60
N ILE A 153 -18.93 1.62 -16.54
CA ILE A 153 -19.85 2.18 -17.51
C ILE A 153 -20.09 1.07 -18.54
N GLY A 154 -21.33 0.57 -18.60
CA GLY A 154 -21.71 -0.42 -19.62
C GLY A 154 -21.52 0.16 -21.03
N GLU A 155 -21.10 -0.72 -21.96
CA GLU A 155 -21.09 -0.40 -23.38
C GLU A 155 -22.50 -0.20 -23.91
#